data_b0a35ce35041129281df5f1c03c1e299
#
_entry.id   b0a35ce35041129281df5f1c03c1e299
#
_cell.length_a   1.000
_cell.length_b   1.000
_cell.length_c   1.000
_cell.angle_alpha   90.00
_cell.angle_beta   90.00
_cell.angle_gamma   90.00
#
_symmetry.space_group_name_H-M   'P 1'
#
loop_
_entity.id
_entity.type
_entity.pdbx_description
1 polymer ?
#
loop_
_entity_poly.entity_id
_entity_poly.type
_entity_poly.pdbx_seq_one_letter_code
_entity_poly.pdbx_strand_id
1 'polypeptide(L)'
;RVNRAGAELARRATAGGSRPIAIAGDVGPLGAHLAPYGRLRPEEARAAFAEQIGALLAGGVDLLVFETFADVRELAEALAAARDRRVPLVATMTFTRDDRTWLGERAGEVAARMIDAGADLIGVN
;
A
#
# COMPACT_ATOMS: atom_id res chain seq x y z
N ARG A 1 12.43 7.91 8.80
CA ARG A 1 13.86 7.49 8.93
C ARG A 1 14.01 5.97 8.76
N VAL A 2 13.23 5.14 9.47
CA VAL A 2 13.33 3.66 9.42
C VAL A 2 13.03 3.12 8.03
N ASN A 3 11.93 3.54 7.40
CA ASN A 3 11.51 3.08 6.08
C ASN A 3 12.59 3.32 5.01
N ARG A 4 13.19 4.50 5.00
CA ARG A 4 14.29 4.82 4.08
C ARG A 4 15.50 3.92 4.32
N ALA A 5 15.93 3.74 5.57
CA ALA A 5 17.08 2.91 5.92
C ALA A 5 16.86 1.43 5.52
N GLY A 6 15.62 0.90 5.69
CA GLY A 6 15.26 -0.44 5.27
C GLY A 6 15.37 -0.62 3.76
N ALA A 7 14.83 0.32 2.97
CA ALA A 7 14.93 0.29 1.51
C ALA A 7 16.40 0.38 1.03
N GLU A 8 17.20 1.28 1.62
CA GLU A 8 18.63 1.39 1.32
C GLU A 8 19.41 0.10 1.67
N LEU A 9 19.04 -0.57 2.78
CA LEU A 9 19.65 -1.85 3.16
C LEU A 9 19.33 -2.94 2.14
N ALA A 10 18.05 -3.08 1.73
CA ALA A 10 17.63 -4.02 0.71
C ALA A 10 18.36 -3.78 -0.62
N ARG A 11 18.47 -2.52 -1.03
CA ARG A 11 19.21 -2.13 -2.25
C ARG A 11 20.69 -2.54 -2.18
N ARG A 12 21.37 -2.31 -1.05
CA ARG A 12 22.75 -2.73 -0.87
C ARG A 12 22.91 -4.26 -0.88
N ALA A 13 21.98 -4.98 -0.25
CA ALA A 13 22.03 -6.44 -0.19
C ALA A 13 21.90 -7.10 -1.57
N THR A 14 21.25 -6.44 -2.52
CA THR A 14 21.01 -6.95 -3.88
C THR A 14 22.01 -6.47 -4.93
N ALA A 15 22.88 -5.51 -4.59
CA ALA A 15 23.78 -4.83 -5.53
C ALA A 15 24.82 -5.74 -6.19
N GLY A 16 25.15 -6.90 -5.61
CA GLY A 16 26.13 -7.87 -6.15
C GLY A 16 25.52 -9.09 -6.85
N GLY A 17 24.20 -9.11 -7.02
CA GLY A 17 23.49 -10.23 -7.62
C GLY A 17 23.73 -10.38 -9.14
N SER A 18 23.74 -11.63 -9.62
CA SER A 18 23.87 -11.94 -11.05
C SER A 18 22.60 -11.65 -11.86
N ARG A 19 21.48 -11.33 -11.22
CA ARG A 19 20.19 -11.00 -11.83
C ARG A 19 19.66 -9.68 -11.27
N PRO A 20 18.94 -8.88 -12.09
CA PRO A 20 18.23 -7.71 -11.60
C PRO A 20 17.18 -8.14 -10.54
N ILE A 21 17.16 -7.46 -9.40
CA ILE A 21 16.20 -7.68 -8.32
C ILE A 21 15.48 -6.35 -8.07
N ALA A 22 14.16 -6.37 -8.23
CA ALA A 22 13.33 -5.24 -7.87
C ALA A 22 13.13 -5.18 -6.35
N ILE A 23 13.22 -4.00 -5.78
CA ILE A 23 12.98 -3.74 -4.36
C ILE A 23 11.57 -3.17 -4.21
N ALA A 24 10.72 -3.90 -3.50
CA ALA A 24 9.38 -3.45 -3.17
C ALA A 24 9.39 -2.64 -1.86
N GLY A 25 8.75 -1.49 -1.88
CA GLY A 25 8.42 -0.74 -0.68
C GLY A 25 7.08 -1.21 -0.13
N ASP A 26 7.09 -1.80 1.04
CA ASP A 26 5.90 -2.34 1.69
C ASP A 26 5.17 -1.27 2.50
N VAL A 27 3.85 -1.20 2.31
CA VAL A 27 2.93 -0.26 2.98
C VAL A 27 1.74 -1.04 3.52
N GLY A 28 1.65 -1.17 4.83
CA GLY A 28 0.51 -1.77 5.53
C GLY A 28 -0.47 -0.73 6.08
N PRO A 29 -1.61 -1.18 6.64
CA PRO A 29 -2.61 -0.30 7.23
C PRO A 29 -2.07 0.43 8.47
N LEU A 30 -2.67 1.58 8.80
CA LEU A 30 -2.25 2.44 9.91
C LEU A 30 -2.59 1.88 11.31
N GLY A 31 -3.38 0.80 11.37
CA GLY A 31 -3.82 0.23 12.65
C GLY A 31 -4.92 1.03 13.35
N ALA A 32 -5.55 1.96 12.64
CA ALA A 32 -6.66 2.77 13.13
C ALA A 32 -7.75 2.86 12.07
N HIS A 33 -9.02 2.74 12.47
CA HIS A 33 -10.13 2.80 11.53
C HIS A 33 -10.44 4.23 11.11
N LEU A 34 -10.80 4.39 9.83
CA LEU A 34 -11.31 5.65 9.29
C LEU A 34 -12.71 5.98 9.84
N ALA A 35 -13.00 7.26 9.94
CA ALA A 35 -14.35 7.73 10.23
C ALA A 35 -15.37 7.17 9.19
N PRO A 36 -16.60 6.86 9.56
CA PRO A 36 -17.22 7.03 10.88
C PRO A 36 -16.95 5.88 11.87
N TYR A 37 -16.30 4.78 11.45
CA TYR A 37 -16.07 3.59 12.29
C TYR A 37 -14.91 3.75 13.27
N GLY A 38 -14.03 4.71 13.02
CA GLY A 38 -12.96 5.14 13.90
C GLY A 38 -12.87 6.66 13.96
N ARG A 39 -11.72 7.16 14.43
CA ARG A 39 -11.48 8.60 14.62
C ARG A 39 -10.55 9.19 13.57
N LEU A 40 -9.89 8.37 12.75
CA LEU A 40 -8.94 8.82 11.75
C LEU A 40 -9.68 9.42 10.55
N ARG A 41 -9.35 10.64 10.19
CA ARG A 41 -9.90 11.27 9.00
C ARG A 41 -9.16 10.82 7.75
N PRO A 42 -9.83 10.71 6.58
CA PRO A 42 -9.18 10.27 5.35
C PRO A 42 -7.96 11.10 4.98
N GLU A 43 -8.01 12.41 5.13
CA GLU A 43 -6.89 13.30 4.83
C GLU A 43 -5.68 13.11 5.76
N GLU A 44 -5.91 12.72 7.02
CA GLU A 44 -4.84 12.39 7.98
C GLU A 44 -4.18 11.07 7.61
N ALA A 45 -4.99 10.06 7.21
CA ALA A 45 -4.48 8.79 6.70
C ALA A 45 -3.61 9.01 5.45
N ARG A 46 -4.11 9.78 4.48
CA ARG A 46 -3.35 10.11 3.25
C ARG A 46 -2.04 10.81 3.56
N ALA A 47 -2.01 11.74 4.50
CA ALA A 47 -0.80 12.43 4.90
C ALA A 47 0.24 11.48 5.53
N ALA A 48 -0.20 10.55 6.39
CA ALA A 48 0.66 9.55 7.00
C ALA A 48 1.25 8.59 5.94
N PHE A 49 0.44 8.11 5.00
CA PHE A 49 0.91 7.30 3.88
C PHE A 49 1.88 8.05 2.99
N ALA A 50 1.63 9.33 2.70
CA ALA A 50 2.53 10.15 1.89
C ALA A 50 3.92 10.30 2.51
N GLU A 51 4.01 10.41 3.84
CA GLU A 51 5.29 10.44 4.56
C GLU A 51 6.04 9.11 4.43
N GLN A 52 5.37 7.97 4.67
CA GLN A 52 5.96 6.65 4.55
C GLN A 52 6.43 6.37 3.12
N ILE A 53 5.55 6.58 2.13
CA ILE A 53 5.84 6.38 0.70
C ILE A 53 7.01 7.24 0.25
N GLY A 54 7.02 8.52 0.64
CA GLY A 54 8.13 9.41 0.34
C GLY A 54 9.47 8.91 0.89
N ALA A 55 9.48 8.34 2.08
CA ALA A 55 10.68 7.77 2.69
C ALA A 55 11.14 6.47 1.98
N LEU A 56 10.22 5.59 1.57
CA LEU A 56 10.52 4.37 0.80
C LEU A 56 11.13 4.71 -0.56
N LEU A 57 10.51 5.63 -1.30
CA LEU A 57 11.00 6.09 -2.60
C LEU A 57 12.37 6.77 -2.50
N ALA A 58 12.58 7.59 -1.47
CA ALA A 58 13.90 8.19 -1.20
C ALA A 58 14.97 7.15 -0.83
N GLY A 59 14.57 5.95 -0.38
CA GLY A 59 15.43 4.79 -0.13
C GLY A 59 15.71 3.96 -1.40
N GLY A 60 15.06 4.26 -2.51
CA GLY A 60 15.30 3.67 -3.82
C GLY A 60 14.52 2.38 -4.09
N VAL A 61 13.27 2.28 -3.64
CA VAL A 61 12.38 1.18 -4.04
C VAL A 61 11.97 1.31 -5.50
N ASP A 62 11.71 0.18 -6.17
CA ASP A 62 11.35 0.11 -7.59
C ASP A 62 9.84 0.06 -7.81
N LEU A 63 9.08 -0.39 -6.80
CA LEU A 63 7.63 -0.47 -6.79
C LEU A 63 7.11 -0.32 -5.36
N LEU A 64 5.81 -0.09 -5.21
CA LEU A 64 5.12 -0.09 -3.92
C LEU A 64 4.13 -1.25 -3.84
N VAL A 65 4.12 -1.94 -2.71
CA VAL A 65 3.14 -3.00 -2.39
C VAL A 65 2.32 -2.53 -1.21
N PHE A 66 1.02 -2.42 -1.41
CA PHE A 66 0.04 -2.12 -0.39
C PHE A 66 -0.63 -3.44 0.01
N GLU A 67 -0.34 -3.94 1.21
CA GLU A 67 -0.80 -5.26 1.62
C GLU A 67 -1.46 -5.27 3.01
N THR A 68 -2.23 -6.32 3.25
CA THR A 68 -2.91 -6.57 4.55
C THR A 68 -4.00 -5.54 4.89
N PHE A 69 -4.47 -4.77 3.90
CA PHE A 69 -5.60 -3.86 4.10
C PHE A 69 -6.91 -4.64 4.21
N ALA A 70 -7.73 -4.29 5.20
CA ALA A 70 -9.07 -4.85 5.40
C ALA A 70 -10.18 -3.83 5.09
N ASP A 71 -9.83 -2.54 4.91
CA ASP A 71 -10.73 -1.45 4.56
C ASP A 71 -10.27 -0.82 3.24
N VAL A 72 -11.06 -1.01 2.17
CA VAL A 72 -10.73 -0.48 0.85
C VAL A 72 -10.73 1.05 0.80
N ARG A 73 -11.37 1.74 1.75
CA ARG A 73 -11.33 3.21 1.85
C ARG A 73 -9.96 3.67 2.34
N GLU A 74 -9.38 2.96 3.32
CA GLU A 74 -8.03 3.22 3.79
C GLU A 74 -7.00 2.94 2.70
N LEU A 75 -7.15 1.80 1.99
CA LEU A 75 -6.30 1.48 0.83
C LEU A 75 -6.40 2.55 -0.26
N ALA A 76 -7.59 3.09 -0.53
CA ALA A 76 -7.76 4.16 -1.51
C ALA A 76 -7.01 5.44 -1.10
N GLU A 77 -6.94 5.78 0.19
CA GLU A 77 -6.14 6.90 0.67
C GLU A 77 -4.63 6.66 0.51
N ALA A 78 -4.19 5.41 0.74
CA ALA A 78 -2.79 5.02 0.53
C ALA A 78 -2.40 5.10 -0.96
N LEU A 79 -3.24 4.58 -1.86
CA LEU A 79 -3.04 4.67 -3.30
C LEU A 79 -3.08 6.13 -3.80
N ALA A 80 -4.00 6.94 -3.27
CA ALA A 80 -4.07 8.37 -3.59
C ALA A 80 -2.79 9.12 -3.18
N ALA A 81 -2.16 8.73 -2.07
CA ALA A 81 -0.88 9.29 -1.63
C ALA A 81 0.30 8.93 -2.56
N ALA A 82 0.16 7.87 -3.36
CA ALA A 82 1.16 7.40 -4.32
C ALA A 82 0.89 7.83 -5.77
N ARG A 83 -0.27 8.42 -6.08
CA ARG A 83 -0.76 8.65 -7.46
C ARG A 83 0.24 9.37 -8.37
N ASP A 84 0.97 10.36 -7.86
CA ASP A 84 1.94 11.13 -8.65
C ASP A 84 3.33 10.48 -8.70
N ARG A 85 3.49 9.28 -8.14
CA ARG A 85 4.74 8.56 -8.11
C ARG A 85 4.88 7.69 -9.35
N ARG A 86 6.07 7.70 -9.97
CA ARG A 86 6.33 6.98 -11.22
C ARG A 86 6.89 5.58 -10.96
N VAL A 87 6.22 4.83 -10.09
CA VAL A 87 6.54 3.43 -9.77
C VAL A 87 5.27 2.60 -9.82
N PRO A 88 5.34 1.31 -10.19
CA PRO A 88 4.18 0.42 -10.15
C PRO A 88 3.57 0.31 -8.76
N LEU A 89 2.24 0.27 -8.68
CA LEU A 89 1.45 0.13 -7.46
C LEU A 89 0.76 -1.24 -7.45
N VAL A 90 1.19 -2.11 -6.55
CA VAL A 90 0.56 -3.42 -6.30
C VAL A 90 -0.31 -3.27 -5.06
N ALA A 91 -1.57 -3.67 -5.13
CA ALA A 91 -2.47 -3.57 -3.99
C ALA A 91 -3.15 -4.91 -3.71
N THR A 92 -3.14 -5.34 -2.45
CA THR A 92 -3.82 -6.55 -1.99
C THR A 92 -4.77 -6.25 -0.84
N MET A 93 -5.87 -7.00 -0.81
CA MET A 93 -6.88 -6.88 0.24
C MET A 93 -7.02 -8.19 1.01
N THR A 94 -7.28 -8.03 2.29
CA THR A 94 -7.61 -9.15 3.19
C THR A 94 -9.12 -9.30 3.31
N PHE A 95 -9.61 -10.53 3.15
CA PHE A 95 -11.01 -10.89 3.26
C PHE A 95 -11.26 -11.81 4.45
N THR A 96 -12.49 -11.78 4.96
CA THR A 96 -12.98 -12.73 5.96
C THR A 96 -13.23 -14.10 5.30
N ARG A 97 -13.59 -15.12 6.11
CA ARG A 97 -13.94 -16.46 5.60
C ARG A 97 -15.16 -16.47 4.67
N ASP A 98 -15.97 -15.42 4.69
CA ASP A 98 -17.17 -15.27 3.86
C ASP A 98 -16.89 -14.47 2.58
N ASP A 99 -15.62 -14.34 2.17
CA ASP A 99 -15.16 -13.59 1.00
C ASP A 99 -15.61 -12.12 1.00
N ARG A 100 -15.64 -11.51 2.18
CA ARG A 100 -16.01 -10.10 2.36
C ARG A 100 -14.95 -9.34 3.13
N THR A 101 -14.88 -8.03 2.89
CA THR A 101 -14.14 -7.15 3.79
C THR A 101 -14.83 -7.14 5.17
N TRP A 102 -14.15 -6.64 6.18
CA TRP A 102 -14.76 -6.48 7.51
C TRP A 102 -15.98 -5.53 7.51
N LEU A 103 -16.13 -4.68 6.48
CA LEU A 103 -17.31 -3.84 6.23
C LEU A 103 -18.41 -4.53 5.40
N GLY A 104 -18.19 -5.78 4.99
CA GLY A 104 -19.17 -6.59 4.28
C GLY A 104 -19.14 -6.46 2.75
N GLU A 105 -18.18 -5.73 2.18
CA GLU A 105 -18.04 -5.55 0.73
C GLU A 105 -17.56 -6.83 0.05
N ARG A 106 -18.04 -7.11 -1.15
CA ARG A 106 -17.66 -8.29 -1.93
C ARG A 106 -16.34 -8.09 -2.68
N ALA A 107 -15.60 -9.16 -2.90
CA ALA A 107 -14.31 -9.11 -3.56
C ALA A 107 -14.35 -8.42 -4.94
N GLY A 108 -15.38 -8.65 -5.75
CA GLY A 108 -15.53 -7.99 -7.05
C GLY A 108 -15.74 -6.47 -6.96
N GLU A 109 -16.50 -6.01 -5.95
CA GLU A 109 -16.71 -4.57 -5.69
C GLU A 109 -15.41 -3.91 -5.24
N VAL A 110 -14.67 -4.61 -4.38
CA VAL A 110 -13.37 -4.17 -3.87
C VAL A 110 -12.35 -4.09 -5.02
N ALA A 111 -12.29 -5.10 -5.88
CA ALA A 111 -11.40 -5.13 -7.04
C ALA A 111 -11.62 -3.92 -7.96
N ALA A 112 -12.88 -3.60 -8.28
CA ALA A 112 -13.20 -2.42 -9.08
C ALA A 112 -12.70 -1.12 -8.41
N ARG A 113 -12.91 -0.98 -7.10
CA ARG A 113 -12.45 0.20 -6.35
C ARG A 113 -10.93 0.32 -6.27
N MET A 114 -10.21 -0.80 -6.21
CA MET A 114 -8.74 -0.80 -6.22
C MET A 114 -8.20 -0.31 -7.57
N ILE A 115 -8.81 -0.74 -8.67
CA ILE A 115 -8.48 -0.28 -10.03
C ILE A 115 -8.78 1.21 -10.18
N ASP A 116 -9.98 1.65 -9.78
CA ASP A 116 -10.40 3.05 -9.85
C ASP A 116 -9.50 3.96 -8.99
N ALA A 117 -8.99 3.43 -7.87
CA ALA A 117 -8.04 4.14 -7.01
C ALA A 117 -6.63 4.23 -7.60
N GLY A 118 -6.33 3.51 -8.70
CA GLY A 118 -5.09 3.61 -9.45
C GLY A 118 -4.07 2.52 -9.16
N ALA A 119 -4.48 1.35 -8.65
CA ALA A 119 -3.61 0.18 -8.56
C ALA A 119 -3.31 -0.38 -9.96
N ASP A 120 -2.03 -0.65 -10.26
CA ASP A 120 -1.59 -1.28 -11.50
C ASP A 120 -1.79 -2.81 -11.47
N LEU A 121 -1.63 -3.40 -10.30
CA LEU A 121 -1.85 -4.83 -10.03
C LEU A 121 -2.69 -4.98 -8.77
N ILE A 122 -3.63 -5.91 -8.79
CA ILE A 122 -4.49 -6.20 -7.63
C ILE A 122 -4.41 -7.67 -7.24
N GLY A 123 -4.65 -7.97 -5.96
CA GLY A 123 -4.64 -9.32 -5.43
C GLY A 123 -5.29 -9.44 -4.06
N VAL A 124 -5.14 -10.62 -3.50
CA VAL A 124 -5.57 -10.95 -2.12
C VAL A 124 -4.38 -11.48 -1.33
N ASN A 125 -4.42 -11.31 -0.04
CA ASN A 125 -3.45 -11.88 0.91
C ASN A 125 -4.13 -12.41 2.16
#